data_60f642c88d0d3624f8281c431c45d0e4
#
_entry.id   60f642c88d0d3624f8281c431c45d0e4
#
_cell.length_a   1.000
_cell.length_b   1.000
_cell.length_c   1.000
_cell.angle_alpha   90.00
_cell.angle_beta   90.00
_cell.angle_gamma   90.00
#
_symmetry.space_group_name_H-M   'P 1'
#
loop_
_entity.id
_entity.type
_entity.pdbx_description
1 polymer ?
#
loop_
_entity_poly.entity_id
_entity_poly.type
_entity_poly.pdbx_seq_one_letter_code
_entity_poly.pdbx_strand_id
1 'polypeptide(L)'
;MKDAAAKGSGVEALALNLSVARDPRAPAADRAVALCWILHVVADLHQPLHSAERVSPDWPSGDEGGSKVFVRDQVTGQPVSLHWYWDDAVSRDGSASAAFTRAHELTARFPRTQFAAALSQAVAAPDASGRWLAESHELAVSLAYRADAPLARSAATALPATPAYAAAVTSTAEQRVTLAGYRLADLLRTVFADR
;
A
#
# COMPACT_ATOMS: atom_id res chain seq x y z
N MET A 1 7.34 -3.53 18.60
CA MET A 1 7.08 -4.34 17.39
C MET A 1 8.37 -5.08 17.04
N LYS A 2 8.33 -6.39 16.77
CA LYS A 2 9.50 -7.11 16.27
C LYS A 2 9.55 -6.93 14.76
N ASP A 3 10.68 -6.46 14.22
CA ASP A 3 10.98 -6.52 12.80
C ASP A 3 11.11 -8.00 12.40
N ALA A 4 10.03 -8.59 11.96
CA ALA A 4 10.07 -9.85 11.25
C ALA A 4 10.21 -9.52 9.77
N ALA A 5 11.43 -9.40 9.26
CA ALA A 5 11.68 -9.50 7.84
C ALA A 5 11.20 -10.89 7.39
N ALA A 6 9.99 -10.95 6.85
CA ALA A 6 9.44 -12.17 6.32
C ALA A 6 10.32 -12.63 5.15
N LYS A 7 10.74 -13.90 5.15
CA LYS A 7 11.33 -14.53 3.97
C LYS A 7 10.31 -14.45 2.83
N GLY A 8 10.70 -13.85 1.71
CA GLY A 8 9.79 -13.62 0.58
C GLY A 8 9.05 -12.28 0.67
N SER A 9 9.71 -11.23 1.16
CA SER A 9 9.12 -9.89 1.27
C SER A 9 8.77 -9.29 -0.11
N GLY A 10 7.80 -8.36 -0.13
CA GLY A 10 7.48 -7.59 -1.33
C GLY A 10 8.69 -6.86 -1.93
N VAL A 11 9.67 -6.47 -1.09
CA VAL A 11 10.93 -5.86 -1.52
C VAL A 11 11.75 -6.82 -2.39
N GLU A 12 11.89 -8.08 -1.96
CA GLU A 12 12.61 -9.11 -2.74
C GLU A 12 11.84 -9.48 -4.03
N ALA A 13 10.52 -9.57 -3.94
CA ALA A 13 9.67 -9.82 -5.10
C ALA A 13 9.80 -8.69 -6.15
N LEU A 14 9.83 -7.43 -5.72
CA LEU A 14 10.03 -6.28 -6.61
C LEU A 14 11.40 -6.34 -7.28
N ALA A 15 12.47 -6.61 -6.53
CA ALA A 15 13.82 -6.71 -7.06
C ALA A 15 13.96 -7.83 -8.11
N LEU A 16 13.39 -9.01 -7.83
CA LEU A 16 13.38 -10.13 -8.77
C LEU A 16 12.64 -9.77 -10.07
N ASN A 17 11.43 -9.23 -9.95
CA ASN A 17 10.62 -8.92 -11.13
C ASN A 17 11.21 -7.76 -11.96
N LEU A 18 11.84 -6.78 -11.32
CA LEU A 18 12.61 -5.74 -12.04
C LEU A 18 13.77 -6.33 -12.83
N SER A 19 14.48 -7.32 -12.27
CA SER A 19 15.55 -8.02 -12.98
C SER A 19 15.02 -8.73 -14.24
N VAL A 20 13.91 -9.47 -14.12
CA VAL A 20 13.28 -10.15 -15.26
C VAL A 20 12.75 -9.17 -16.30
N ALA A 21 12.07 -8.10 -15.87
CA ALA A 21 11.51 -7.11 -16.79
C ALA A 21 12.58 -6.37 -17.63
N ARG A 22 13.78 -6.18 -17.06
CA ARG A 22 14.92 -5.53 -17.71
C ARG A 22 15.73 -6.45 -18.63
N ASP A 23 15.71 -7.76 -18.41
CA ASP A 23 16.51 -8.68 -19.24
C ASP A 23 15.89 -8.84 -20.64
N PRO A 24 16.56 -8.33 -21.70
CA PRO A 24 16.05 -8.45 -23.07
C PRO A 24 16.03 -9.91 -23.57
N ARG A 25 16.77 -10.82 -22.92
CA ARG A 25 16.83 -12.25 -23.26
C ARG A 25 15.72 -13.04 -22.59
N ALA A 26 15.06 -12.48 -21.56
CA ALA A 26 13.94 -13.16 -20.93
C ALA A 26 12.75 -13.25 -21.91
N PRO A 27 12.01 -14.38 -21.90
CA PRO A 27 10.81 -14.54 -22.73
C PRO A 27 9.81 -13.40 -22.52
N ALA A 28 9.14 -12.97 -23.60
CA ALA A 28 8.18 -11.87 -23.52
C ALA A 28 7.04 -12.15 -22.51
N ALA A 29 6.61 -13.42 -22.39
CA ALA A 29 5.60 -13.84 -21.42
C ALA A 29 6.08 -13.63 -19.97
N ASP A 30 7.32 -14.02 -19.66
CA ASP A 30 7.88 -13.87 -18.31
C ASP A 30 8.04 -12.40 -17.94
N ARG A 31 8.47 -11.58 -18.90
CA ARG A 31 8.56 -10.12 -18.73
C ARG A 31 7.19 -9.47 -18.53
N ALA A 32 6.15 -9.95 -19.20
CA ALA A 32 4.79 -9.49 -18.99
C ALA A 32 4.28 -9.83 -17.58
N VAL A 33 4.53 -11.06 -17.11
CA VAL A 33 4.22 -11.47 -15.75
C VAL A 33 4.99 -10.63 -14.72
N ALA A 34 6.27 -10.41 -14.96
CA ALA A 34 7.10 -9.57 -14.10
C ALA A 34 6.56 -8.13 -14.01
N LEU A 35 6.07 -7.55 -15.10
CA LEU A 35 5.43 -6.23 -15.09
C LEU A 35 4.15 -6.23 -14.25
N CYS A 36 3.32 -7.27 -14.33
CA CYS A 36 2.12 -7.38 -13.47
C CYS A 36 2.52 -7.38 -11.98
N TRP A 37 3.56 -8.13 -11.61
CA TRP A 37 4.07 -8.13 -10.24
C TRP A 37 4.65 -6.78 -9.81
N ILE A 38 5.37 -6.07 -10.68
CA ILE A 38 5.89 -4.73 -10.38
C ILE A 38 4.74 -3.76 -10.10
N LEU A 39 3.68 -3.77 -10.93
CA LEU A 39 2.50 -2.94 -10.76
C LEU A 39 1.83 -3.20 -9.40
N HIS A 40 1.65 -4.46 -9.04
CA HIS A 40 1.02 -4.90 -7.80
C HIS A 40 1.87 -4.53 -6.57
N VAL A 41 3.12 -5.00 -6.54
CA VAL A 41 3.99 -4.84 -5.36
C VAL A 41 4.32 -3.37 -5.06
N VAL A 42 4.48 -2.53 -6.08
CA VAL A 42 4.70 -1.10 -5.84
C VAL A 42 3.50 -0.48 -5.14
N ALA A 43 2.26 -0.85 -5.50
CA ALA A 43 1.08 -0.40 -4.79
C ALA A 43 1.06 -0.89 -3.34
N ASP A 44 1.31 -2.18 -3.11
CA ASP A 44 1.33 -2.81 -1.79
C ASP A 44 2.36 -2.19 -0.84
N LEU A 45 3.57 -1.89 -1.33
CA LEU A 45 4.60 -1.22 -0.54
C LEU A 45 4.18 0.18 -0.04
N HIS A 46 3.12 0.76 -0.60
CA HIS A 46 2.58 2.05 -0.18
C HIS A 46 1.34 1.94 0.70
N GLN A 47 0.79 0.74 0.91
CA GLN A 47 -0.32 0.50 1.84
C GLN A 47 0.25 0.25 3.25
N PRO A 48 -0.12 1.04 4.26
CA PRO A 48 0.46 0.95 5.60
C PRO A 48 0.40 -0.44 6.23
N LEU A 49 -0.71 -1.14 6.11
CA LEU A 49 -0.90 -2.44 6.76
C LEU A 49 -0.19 -3.61 6.04
N HIS A 50 0.30 -3.41 4.81
CA HIS A 50 1.19 -4.36 4.14
C HIS A 50 2.63 -4.32 4.69
N SER A 51 2.95 -3.31 5.52
CA SER A 51 4.29 -3.10 6.09
C SER A 51 4.38 -3.33 7.60
N ALA A 52 3.28 -3.71 8.25
CA ALA A 52 3.22 -3.82 9.69
C ALA A 52 2.32 -4.97 10.15
N GLU A 53 2.70 -5.57 11.26
CA GLU A 53 1.92 -6.55 11.98
C GLU A 53 1.92 -6.18 13.46
N ARG A 54 0.75 -6.16 14.09
CA ARG A 54 0.62 -5.87 15.50
C ARG A 54 0.75 -7.14 16.33
N VAL A 55 1.81 -7.24 17.11
CA VAL A 55 1.97 -8.29 18.12
C VAL A 55 1.56 -7.74 19.48
N SER A 56 0.68 -8.44 20.18
CA SER A 56 0.22 -8.06 21.53
C SER A 56 -0.23 -9.33 22.28
N PRO A 57 -0.57 -9.22 23.58
CA PRO A 57 -1.19 -10.36 24.30
C PRO A 57 -2.45 -10.91 23.61
N ASP A 58 -3.16 -10.09 22.88
CA ASP A 58 -4.37 -10.46 22.17
C ASP A 58 -4.08 -11.18 20.83
N TRP A 59 -2.95 -10.85 20.23
CA TRP A 59 -2.46 -11.44 18.99
C TRP A 59 -0.98 -11.81 19.14
N PRO A 60 -0.67 -12.89 19.91
CA PRO A 60 0.71 -13.25 20.20
C PRO A 60 1.50 -13.72 18.97
N SER A 61 0.80 -14.21 17.95
CA SER A 61 1.38 -14.59 16.64
C SER A 61 1.18 -13.53 15.56
N GLY A 62 0.80 -12.30 15.94
CA GLY A 62 0.48 -11.22 15.02
C GLY A 62 -1.00 -11.17 14.60
N ASP A 63 -1.41 -9.99 14.15
CA ASP A 63 -2.79 -9.71 13.70
C ASP A 63 -2.95 -9.81 12.17
N GLU A 64 -1.94 -10.34 11.47
CA GLU A 64 -1.90 -10.50 10.02
C GLU A 64 -2.15 -9.17 9.29
N GLY A 65 -1.39 -8.13 9.68
CA GLY A 65 -1.52 -6.81 9.07
C GLY A 65 -2.91 -6.19 9.24
N GLY A 66 -3.57 -6.44 10.37
CA GLY A 66 -4.92 -5.94 10.63
C GLY A 66 -6.05 -6.82 10.12
N SER A 67 -5.77 -8.00 9.53
CA SER A 67 -6.81 -8.91 9.05
C SER A 67 -7.62 -9.53 10.19
N LYS A 68 -7.03 -9.62 11.39
CA LYS A 68 -7.69 -10.11 12.62
C LYS A 68 -8.25 -9.00 13.51
N VAL A 69 -8.18 -7.76 13.06
CA VAL A 69 -8.71 -6.58 13.76
C VAL A 69 -9.89 -6.05 12.99
N PHE A 70 -10.96 -5.65 13.70
CA PHE A 70 -12.22 -5.27 13.06
C PHE A 70 -12.60 -3.83 13.37
N VAL A 71 -13.21 -3.18 12.39
CA VAL A 71 -13.83 -1.87 12.47
C VAL A 71 -15.18 -1.93 11.78
N ARG A 72 -16.17 -1.17 12.23
CA ARG A 72 -17.44 -1.05 11.52
C ARG A 72 -17.32 0.05 10.47
N ASP A 73 -17.48 -0.35 9.24
CA ASP A 73 -17.48 0.54 8.09
C ASP A 73 -18.64 1.54 8.15
N GLN A 74 -18.36 2.82 7.95
CA GLN A 74 -19.36 3.89 8.07
C GLN A 74 -20.37 3.93 6.91
N VAL A 75 -20.00 3.43 5.74
CA VAL A 75 -20.84 3.47 4.54
C VAL A 75 -21.81 2.30 4.52
N THR A 76 -21.31 1.09 4.79
CA THR A 76 -22.11 -0.14 4.74
C THR A 76 -22.74 -0.50 6.08
N GLY A 77 -22.21 0.04 7.19
CA GLY A 77 -22.58 -0.35 8.53
C GLY A 77 -22.10 -1.76 8.93
N GLN A 78 -21.35 -2.44 8.06
CA GLN A 78 -20.88 -3.81 8.29
C GLN A 78 -19.52 -3.83 9.00
N PRO A 79 -19.28 -4.84 9.84
CA PRO A 79 -17.94 -5.06 10.38
C PRO A 79 -17.03 -5.60 9.26
N VAL A 80 -15.86 -5.00 9.12
CA VAL A 80 -14.83 -5.39 8.16
C VAL A 80 -13.48 -5.49 8.87
N SER A 81 -12.52 -6.24 8.32
CA SER A 81 -11.17 -6.22 8.86
C SER A 81 -10.54 -4.84 8.65
N LEU A 82 -9.64 -4.46 9.54
CA LEU A 82 -8.90 -3.21 9.42
C LEU A 82 -8.08 -3.18 8.12
N HIS A 83 -7.51 -4.33 7.74
CA HIS A 83 -6.80 -4.50 6.47
C HIS A 83 -7.69 -4.13 5.28
N TRP A 84 -8.84 -4.77 5.16
CA TRP A 84 -9.80 -4.50 4.09
C TRP A 84 -10.31 -3.05 4.11
N TYR A 85 -10.51 -2.48 5.30
CA TYR A 85 -10.94 -1.08 5.46
C TYR A 85 -9.94 -0.09 4.83
N TRP A 86 -8.64 -0.39 4.91
CA TRP A 86 -7.59 0.40 4.30
C TRP A 86 -7.47 0.15 2.79
N ASP A 87 -7.59 -1.09 2.34
CA ASP A 87 -7.55 -1.43 0.91
C ASP A 87 -8.69 -0.73 0.14
N ASP A 88 -9.86 -0.65 0.76
CA ASP A 88 -11.08 -0.10 0.15
C ASP A 88 -11.20 1.43 0.30
N ALA A 89 -10.25 2.08 1.00
CA ALA A 89 -10.34 3.50 1.36
C ALA A 89 -10.26 4.47 0.18
N VAL A 90 -9.70 4.03 -0.96
CA VAL A 90 -9.54 4.85 -2.17
C VAL A 90 -10.72 4.70 -3.13
N SER A 91 -11.18 3.47 -3.34
CA SER A 91 -12.31 3.16 -4.22
C SER A 91 -12.91 1.81 -3.87
N ARG A 92 -14.23 1.73 -3.89
CA ARG A 92 -15.00 0.48 -3.71
C ARG A 92 -15.47 -0.11 -5.03
N ASP A 93 -15.28 0.61 -6.12
CA ASP A 93 -15.57 0.13 -7.47
C ASP A 93 -14.27 -0.39 -8.08
N GLY A 94 -14.19 -1.71 -8.26
CA GLY A 94 -13.03 -2.40 -8.86
C GLY A 94 -13.02 -2.37 -10.38
N SER A 95 -13.92 -1.63 -11.04
CA SER A 95 -13.93 -1.54 -12.49
C SER A 95 -12.75 -0.71 -13.02
N ALA A 96 -12.24 -1.09 -14.20
CA ALA A 96 -11.17 -0.33 -14.86
C ALA A 96 -11.57 1.12 -15.14
N SER A 97 -12.85 1.36 -15.44
CA SER A 97 -13.41 2.70 -15.67
C SER A 97 -13.33 3.57 -14.41
N ALA A 98 -13.75 3.01 -13.25
CA ALA A 98 -13.67 3.72 -11.98
C ALA A 98 -12.21 3.99 -11.58
N ALA A 99 -11.32 3.03 -11.75
CA ALA A 99 -9.88 3.18 -11.47
C ALA A 99 -9.28 4.30 -12.33
N PHE A 100 -9.60 4.37 -13.62
CA PHE A 100 -9.14 5.42 -14.52
C PHE A 100 -9.65 6.81 -14.11
N THR A 101 -10.96 6.94 -13.84
CA THR A 101 -11.57 8.18 -13.36
C THR A 101 -10.90 8.63 -12.06
N ARG A 102 -10.76 7.70 -11.12
CA ARG A 102 -10.15 7.99 -9.81
C ARG A 102 -8.70 8.42 -9.92
N ALA A 103 -7.91 7.80 -10.80
CA ALA A 103 -6.53 8.20 -11.04
C ALA A 103 -6.43 9.64 -11.55
N HIS A 104 -7.33 10.07 -12.44
CA HIS A 104 -7.40 11.47 -12.91
C HIS A 104 -7.75 12.45 -11.79
N GLU A 105 -8.75 12.14 -10.98
CA GLU A 105 -9.13 12.96 -9.83
C GLU A 105 -7.97 13.12 -8.83
N LEU A 106 -7.32 12.00 -8.50
CA LEU A 106 -6.22 11.99 -7.54
C LEU A 106 -4.99 12.74 -8.05
N THR A 107 -4.63 12.59 -9.33
CA THR A 107 -3.49 13.32 -9.90
C THR A 107 -3.75 14.82 -10.04
N ALA A 108 -5.01 15.23 -10.24
CA ALA A 108 -5.41 16.63 -10.21
C ALA A 108 -5.37 17.20 -8.78
N ARG A 109 -5.86 16.42 -7.78
CA ARG A 109 -5.90 16.84 -6.37
C ARG A 109 -4.51 16.82 -5.71
N PHE A 110 -3.67 15.87 -6.07
CA PHE A 110 -2.32 15.66 -5.52
C PHE A 110 -1.29 15.72 -6.66
N PRO A 111 -0.96 16.92 -7.17
CA PRO A 111 -0.01 17.07 -8.26
C PRO A 111 1.39 16.59 -7.83
N ARG A 112 2.17 16.14 -8.81
CA ARG A 112 3.52 15.59 -8.58
C ARG A 112 4.43 16.52 -7.75
N THR A 113 4.27 17.82 -7.89
CA THR A 113 5.03 18.83 -7.14
C THR A 113 4.81 18.75 -5.63
N GLN A 114 3.66 18.28 -5.19
CA GLN A 114 3.37 18.05 -3.77
C GLN A 114 4.27 16.98 -3.17
N PHE A 115 4.73 16.02 -3.98
CA PHE A 115 5.58 14.91 -3.56
C PHE A 115 7.05 15.14 -3.94
N ALA A 116 7.48 16.37 -4.25
CA ALA A 116 8.82 16.65 -4.75
C ALA A 116 9.92 16.08 -3.85
N ALA A 117 9.80 16.19 -2.53
CA ALA A 117 10.77 15.63 -1.58
C ALA A 117 10.84 14.11 -1.65
N ALA A 118 9.70 13.42 -1.67
CA ALA A 118 9.64 11.96 -1.75
C ALA A 118 10.09 11.41 -3.11
N LEU A 119 9.92 12.22 -4.17
CA LEU A 119 10.28 11.89 -5.55
C LEU A 119 11.69 12.34 -5.94
N SER A 120 12.38 13.12 -5.09
CA SER A 120 13.78 13.50 -5.32
C SER A 120 14.76 12.34 -5.20
N GLN A 121 14.34 11.26 -4.53
CA GLN A 121 15.14 10.06 -4.35
C GLN A 121 14.99 9.14 -5.55
N ALA A 122 16.13 8.62 -6.05
CA ALA A 122 16.11 7.72 -7.20
C ALA A 122 15.28 6.46 -6.93
N VAL A 123 14.25 6.23 -7.74
CA VAL A 123 13.35 5.06 -7.61
C VAL A 123 14.04 3.74 -7.93
N ALA A 124 15.14 3.76 -8.70
CA ALA A 124 15.94 2.60 -9.05
C ALA A 124 17.10 2.35 -8.08
N ALA A 125 17.24 3.16 -7.02
CA ALA A 125 18.27 2.92 -5.99
C ALA A 125 18.00 1.58 -5.27
N PRO A 126 19.04 0.82 -4.89
CA PRO A 126 18.90 -0.50 -4.27
C PRO A 126 18.02 -0.52 -3.01
N ASP A 127 17.99 0.59 -2.28
CA ASP A 127 17.24 0.75 -1.02
C ASP A 127 15.87 1.43 -1.21
N ALA A 128 15.48 1.78 -2.43
CA ALA A 128 14.25 2.54 -2.69
C ALA A 128 13.00 1.84 -2.13
N SER A 129 12.82 0.56 -2.42
CA SER A 129 11.66 -0.22 -1.95
C SER A 129 11.65 -0.37 -0.42
N GLY A 130 12.82 -0.51 0.20
CA GLY A 130 12.96 -0.52 1.67
C GLY A 130 12.52 0.80 2.31
N ARG A 131 12.86 1.94 1.69
CA ARG A 131 12.38 3.25 2.16
C ARG A 131 10.86 3.40 2.03
N TRP A 132 10.27 2.95 0.92
CA TRP A 132 8.80 2.99 0.74
C TRP A 132 8.07 2.15 1.78
N LEU A 133 8.65 0.98 2.09
CA LEU A 133 8.15 0.11 3.15
C LEU A 133 8.24 0.80 4.52
N ALA A 134 9.37 1.47 4.84
CA ALA A 134 9.55 2.20 6.09
C ALA A 134 8.56 3.36 6.24
N GLU A 135 8.33 4.15 5.18
CA GLU A 135 7.29 5.20 5.16
C GLU A 135 5.89 4.62 5.48
N SER A 136 5.55 3.47 4.89
CA SER A 136 4.27 2.80 5.13
C SER A 136 4.17 2.26 6.55
N HIS A 137 5.27 1.71 7.09
CA HIS A 137 5.35 1.26 8.47
C HIS A 137 5.11 2.40 9.48
N GLU A 138 5.72 3.57 9.27
CA GLU A 138 5.49 4.74 10.11
C GLU A 138 4.01 5.15 10.12
N LEU A 139 3.35 5.10 8.97
CA LEU A 139 1.91 5.37 8.86
C LEU A 139 1.06 4.28 9.52
N ALA A 140 1.47 3.01 9.44
CA ALA A 140 0.79 1.95 10.15
C ALA A 140 0.80 2.20 11.67
N VAL A 141 1.96 2.53 12.23
CA VAL A 141 2.13 2.81 13.66
C VAL A 141 1.38 4.08 14.08
N SER A 142 1.56 5.18 13.34
CA SER A 142 1.07 6.50 13.75
C SER A 142 -0.41 6.70 13.45
N LEU A 143 -0.98 5.99 12.47
CA LEU A 143 -2.35 6.19 12.03
C LEU A 143 -3.19 4.92 12.07
N ALA A 144 -2.81 3.83 11.40
CA ALA A 144 -3.68 2.66 11.29
C ALA A 144 -3.92 2.00 12.65
N TYR A 145 -2.88 1.89 13.47
CA TYR A 145 -2.91 1.31 14.82
C TYR A 145 -2.85 2.36 15.94
N ARG A 146 -3.19 3.59 15.65
CA ARG A 146 -3.16 4.64 16.69
C ARG A 146 -4.05 4.30 17.87
N ALA A 147 -3.75 4.84 19.05
CA ALA A 147 -4.36 4.44 20.31
C ALA A 147 -5.89 4.71 20.40
N ASP A 148 -6.39 5.69 19.65
CA ASP A 148 -7.82 6.05 19.59
C ASP A 148 -8.56 5.44 18.37
N ALA A 149 -7.90 4.59 17.60
CA ALA A 149 -8.57 3.86 16.52
C ALA A 149 -9.59 2.85 17.11
N PRO A 150 -10.78 2.71 16.51
CA PRO A 150 -11.87 1.88 17.03
C PRO A 150 -11.63 0.40 16.70
N LEU A 151 -10.55 -0.16 17.19
CA LEU A 151 -10.08 -1.50 16.85
C LEU A 151 -10.71 -2.55 17.78
N ALA A 152 -11.42 -3.51 17.19
CA ALA A 152 -12.05 -4.61 17.89
C ALA A 152 -11.42 -5.96 17.55
N ARG A 153 -11.50 -6.93 18.48
CA ARG A 153 -10.97 -8.30 18.31
C ARG A 153 -11.87 -9.21 17.48
N SER A 154 -13.12 -8.81 17.26
CA SER A 154 -14.08 -9.59 16.50
C SER A 154 -15.06 -8.70 15.76
N ALA A 155 -15.66 -9.25 14.71
CA ALA A 155 -16.73 -8.58 13.96
C ALA A 155 -17.93 -8.21 14.86
N ALA A 156 -18.26 -9.05 15.85
CA ALA A 156 -19.37 -8.83 16.77
C ALA A 156 -19.18 -7.58 17.66
N THR A 157 -17.93 -7.25 17.99
CA THR A 157 -17.59 -6.13 18.86
C THR A 157 -17.05 -4.91 18.09
N ALA A 158 -17.08 -4.95 16.75
CA ALA A 158 -16.60 -3.86 15.92
C ALA A 158 -17.36 -2.54 16.17
N LEU A 159 -16.62 -1.49 16.47
CA LEU A 159 -17.14 -0.14 16.67
C LEU A 159 -17.05 0.64 15.35
N PRO A 160 -17.96 1.63 15.14
CA PRO A 160 -17.87 2.52 14.00
C PRO A 160 -16.53 3.28 13.99
N ALA A 161 -15.90 3.37 12.81
CA ALA A 161 -14.80 4.29 12.63
C ALA A 161 -15.27 5.71 12.97
N THR A 162 -14.52 6.45 13.79
CA THR A 162 -14.86 7.85 14.04
C THR A 162 -14.73 8.66 12.75
N PRO A 163 -15.52 9.75 12.55
CA PRO A 163 -15.38 10.59 11.36
C PRO A 163 -13.94 11.10 11.16
N ALA A 164 -13.26 11.43 12.24
CA ALA A 164 -11.86 11.88 12.18
C ALA A 164 -10.90 10.77 11.73
N TYR A 165 -11.09 9.53 12.22
CA TYR A 165 -10.29 8.39 11.80
C TYR A 165 -10.55 8.06 10.32
N ALA A 166 -11.82 7.98 9.92
CA ALA A 166 -12.19 7.68 8.54
C ALA A 166 -11.62 8.72 7.55
N ALA A 167 -11.74 10.01 7.86
CA ALA A 167 -11.19 11.08 7.04
C ALA A 167 -9.66 10.99 6.93
N ALA A 168 -8.98 10.68 8.04
CA ALA A 168 -7.53 10.51 8.04
C ALA A 168 -7.09 9.29 7.21
N VAL A 169 -7.78 8.14 7.33
CA VAL A 169 -7.53 6.94 6.52
C VAL A 169 -7.70 7.25 5.03
N THR A 170 -8.84 7.81 4.63
CA THR A 170 -9.11 8.14 3.22
C THR A 170 -8.07 9.10 2.67
N SER A 171 -7.79 10.21 3.36
CA SER A 171 -6.81 11.19 2.90
C SER A 171 -5.41 10.60 2.75
N THR A 172 -5.01 9.75 3.69
CA THR A 172 -3.69 9.10 3.66
C THR A 172 -3.63 8.06 2.53
N ALA A 173 -4.64 7.21 2.39
CA ALA A 173 -4.69 6.20 1.33
C ALA A 173 -4.63 6.84 -0.07
N GLU A 174 -5.38 7.93 -0.29
CA GLU A 174 -5.36 8.70 -1.54
C GLU A 174 -3.97 9.26 -1.86
N GLN A 175 -3.29 9.84 -0.87
CA GLN A 175 -1.93 10.35 -1.05
C GLN A 175 -0.93 9.22 -1.32
N ARG A 176 -1.03 8.10 -0.60
CA ARG A 176 -0.12 6.95 -0.75
C ARG A 176 -0.27 6.29 -2.11
N VAL A 177 -1.48 6.04 -2.60
CA VAL A 177 -1.69 5.45 -3.93
C VAL A 177 -1.25 6.41 -5.05
N THR A 178 -1.44 7.72 -4.88
CA THR A 178 -0.97 8.72 -5.85
C THR A 178 0.57 8.75 -5.92
N LEU A 179 1.23 8.74 -4.77
CA LEU A 179 2.70 8.68 -4.69
C LEU A 179 3.22 7.36 -5.29
N ALA A 180 2.56 6.22 -5.02
CA ALA A 180 2.88 4.94 -5.63
C ALA A 180 2.82 5.02 -7.16
N GLY A 181 1.77 5.63 -7.71
CA GLY A 181 1.62 5.84 -9.15
C GLY A 181 2.75 6.67 -9.76
N TYR A 182 3.17 7.76 -9.12
CA TYR A 182 4.32 8.55 -9.59
C TYR A 182 5.64 7.78 -9.53
N ARG A 183 5.90 7.07 -8.43
CA ARG A 183 7.10 6.23 -8.29
C ARG A 183 7.12 5.08 -9.29
N LEU A 184 5.97 4.45 -9.52
CA LEU A 184 5.81 3.41 -10.51
C LEU A 184 6.09 3.93 -11.93
N ALA A 185 5.55 5.09 -12.30
CA ALA A 185 5.81 5.70 -13.60
C ALA A 185 7.30 5.98 -13.80
N ASP A 186 7.99 6.49 -12.78
CA ASP A 186 9.44 6.73 -12.84
C ASP A 186 10.22 5.40 -12.93
N LEU A 187 9.81 4.40 -12.18
CA LEU A 187 10.44 3.07 -12.21
C LEU A 187 10.28 2.41 -13.59
N LEU A 188 9.09 2.45 -14.18
CA LEU A 188 8.85 1.93 -15.53
C LEU A 188 9.68 2.66 -16.59
N ARG A 189 9.88 3.98 -16.47
CA ARG A 189 10.82 4.69 -17.36
C ARG A 189 12.22 4.12 -17.29
N THR A 190 12.71 3.72 -16.10
CA THR A 190 14.04 3.08 -15.97
C THR A 190 14.08 1.66 -16.56
N VAL A 191 12.95 0.94 -16.57
CA VAL A 191 12.85 -0.40 -17.17
C VAL A 191 12.91 -0.34 -18.70
N PHE A 192 12.41 0.77 -19.29
CA PHE A 192 12.27 0.92 -20.74
C PHE A 192 13.18 1.99 -21.35
N ALA A 193 14.10 2.59 -20.58
CA ALA A 193 14.96 3.68 -21.04
C ALA A 193 15.88 3.34 -22.21
N ASP A 194 16.27 2.07 -22.32
CA ASP A 194 17.26 1.59 -23.29
C ASP A 194 16.62 0.86 -24.50
N ARG A 195 15.38 1.22 -24.88
CA ARG A 195 14.63 0.54 -25.96
C ARG A 195 14.20 1.50 -27.05
#